data_a07338dc32a3f82bd94998595c649844
#
_entry.id   a07338dc32a3f82bd94998595c649844
#
_cell.length_a   1.000
_cell.length_b   1.000
_cell.length_c   1.000
_cell.angle_alpha   90.00
_cell.angle_beta   90.00
_cell.angle_gamma   90.00
#
_symmetry.space_group_name_H-M   'P 1'
#
loop_
_entity.id
_entity.type
_entity.pdbx_description
1 polymer ?
#
loop_
_entity_poly.entity_id
_entity_poly.type
_entity_poly.pdbx_seq_one_letter_code
_entity_poly.pdbx_strand_id
1 'polypeptide(L)'
;MPTAFPDVLPETDVEVEKPPPFPPYAVVLHNDDVNSMDHVVRSLQRSVPGMGMKKALDIMMEAHNTGRAVVIVCPLELTELVRDRLQSCGLTTTIEPG
;
A
#
# COMPACT_ATOMS: atom_id res chain seq x y z
N MET A 1 1.40 -39.15 26.50
CA MET A 1 1.27 -38.88 26.08
C MET A 1 1.31 -38.18 25.61
N PRO A 2 1.22 -38.21 25.28
CA PRO A 2 1.08 -37.61 24.79
C PRO A 2 0.94 -36.83 24.31
N THR A 3 0.87 -36.70 24.28
CA THR A 3 0.69 -36.15 23.84
C THR A 3 0.52 -35.29 23.54
N ALA A 4 0.48 -35.28 23.82
CA ALA A 4 0.19 -34.53 23.37
C ALA A 4 0.47 -33.54 22.81
N PHE A 5 0.82 -33.58 22.69
CA PHE A 5 0.90 -32.97 22.14
C PHE A 5 0.88 -32.33 21.39
N PRO A 6 1.26 -31.79 21.45
CA PRO A 6 1.55 -31.38 20.10
C PRO A 6 0.44 -30.66 19.42
N ASP A 7 -0.57 -30.79 19.90
CA ASP A 7 -1.79 -30.24 19.34
C ASP A 7 -1.72 -28.77 19.11
N VAL A 8 -0.96 -28.14 19.89
CA VAL A 8 -0.86 -26.69 19.83
C VAL A 8 -0.41 -26.22 18.48
N LEU A 9 0.52 -26.92 17.92
CA LEU A 9 1.05 -26.50 16.63
C LEU A 9 0.01 -26.44 15.56
N PRO A 10 -0.84 -27.47 15.45
CA PRO A 10 -1.85 -27.44 14.42
C PRO A 10 -2.74 -26.20 14.48
N GLU A 11 -3.01 -25.77 15.65
CA GLU A 11 -3.88 -24.62 15.80
C GLU A 11 -3.27 -23.38 15.20
N THR A 12 -1.99 -23.20 15.42
CA THR A 12 -1.32 -22.04 14.87
C THR A 12 -1.36 -22.07 13.36
N ASP A 13 -1.14 -23.24 12.80
CA ASP A 13 -1.17 -23.37 11.36
C ASP A 13 -2.50 -22.99 10.79
N VAL A 14 -3.55 -23.37 11.47
CA VAL A 14 -4.88 -23.05 11.00
C VAL A 14 -5.07 -21.53 10.90
N GLU A 15 -4.58 -20.83 11.88
CA GLU A 15 -4.74 -19.39 11.87
C GLU A 15 -4.02 -18.76 10.69
N VAL A 16 -2.84 -19.26 10.40
CA VAL A 16 -2.06 -18.72 9.29
C VAL A 16 -2.81 -18.86 7.99
N GLU A 17 -3.56 -19.91 7.85
CA GLU A 17 -4.24 -20.18 6.60
C GLU A 17 -5.53 -19.43 6.44
N LYS A 18 -6.02 -18.80 7.49
CA LYS A 18 -7.26 -18.06 7.36
C LYS A 18 -7.06 -16.84 6.50
N PRO A 19 -7.98 -16.58 5.57
CA PRO A 19 -7.91 -15.36 4.80
C PRO A 19 -8.16 -14.17 5.71
N PRO A 20 -7.64 -13.00 5.35
CA PRO A 20 -7.92 -11.81 6.14
C PRO A 20 -9.42 -11.51 6.11
N PRO A 21 -9.94 -10.90 7.17
CA PRO A 21 -11.38 -10.59 7.21
C PRO A 21 -11.82 -9.67 6.09
N PHE A 22 -10.89 -8.82 5.60
CA PHE A 22 -11.19 -7.91 4.51
C PHE A 22 -10.09 -8.06 3.47
N PRO A 23 -10.47 -8.10 2.18
CA PRO A 23 -9.45 -8.20 1.15
C PRO A 23 -8.60 -6.94 1.12
N PRO A 24 -7.33 -7.06 0.76
CA PRO A 24 -6.48 -5.88 0.63
C PRO A 24 -6.83 -5.11 -0.62
N TYR A 25 -6.53 -3.81 -0.57
CA TYR A 25 -6.68 -2.92 -1.70
C TYR A 25 -5.37 -2.20 -1.94
N ALA A 26 -5.20 -1.70 -3.13
CA ALA A 26 -3.98 -1.00 -3.51
C ALA A 26 -4.30 0.44 -3.86
N VAL A 27 -3.48 1.36 -3.35
CA VAL A 27 -3.51 2.73 -3.82
C VAL A 27 -2.55 2.81 -4.99
N VAL A 28 -3.03 3.35 -6.10
CA VAL A 28 -2.24 3.43 -7.33
C VAL A 28 -2.04 4.89 -7.69
N LEU A 29 -0.78 5.26 -7.89
CA LEU A 29 -0.40 6.58 -8.36
C LEU A 29 -0.31 6.54 -9.87
N HIS A 30 -0.97 7.48 -10.51
CA HIS A 30 -0.93 7.60 -11.98
C HIS A 30 -0.06 8.78 -12.35
N ASN A 31 0.70 8.62 -13.42
CA ASN A 31 1.53 9.69 -13.92
C ASN A 31 0.66 10.83 -14.46
N ASP A 32 1.09 12.06 -14.21
CA ASP A 32 0.47 13.22 -14.82
C ASP A 32 1.58 14.23 -15.14
N ASP A 33 1.24 15.23 -15.96
CA ASP A 33 2.20 16.20 -16.39
C ASP A 33 2.15 17.49 -15.59
N VAL A 34 1.30 17.53 -14.55
CA VAL A 34 1.07 18.75 -13.79
C VAL A 34 2.02 18.85 -12.61
N ASN A 35 2.25 17.73 -11.93
CA ASN A 35 3.03 17.74 -10.70
C ASN A 35 4.50 17.49 -10.97
N SER A 36 5.38 18.24 -10.30
CA SER A 36 6.80 18.02 -10.41
C SER A 36 7.19 16.73 -9.69
N MET A 37 8.30 16.14 -10.08
CA MET A 37 8.79 14.93 -9.43
C MET A 37 9.04 15.15 -7.94
N ASP A 38 9.59 16.31 -7.60
CA ASP A 38 9.87 16.64 -6.21
C ASP A 38 8.58 16.72 -5.40
N HIS A 39 7.54 17.33 -5.96
CA HIS A 39 6.27 17.42 -5.28
C HIS A 39 5.67 16.03 -5.04
N VAL A 40 5.77 15.15 -6.03
CA VAL A 40 5.24 13.79 -5.91
C VAL A 40 5.95 13.06 -4.78
N VAL A 41 7.27 13.12 -4.74
CA VAL A 41 8.04 12.43 -3.70
C VAL A 41 7.66 12.95 -2.32
N ARG A 42 7.58 14.26 -2.16
CA ARG A 42 7.22 14.85 -0.87
C ARG A 42 5.81 14.48 -0.45
N SER A 43 4.90 14.47 -1.41
CA SER A 43 3.51 14.11 -1.13
C SER A 43 3.40 12.68 -0.67
N LEU A 44 4.13 11.76 -1.31
CA LEU A 44 4.16 10.36 -0.90
C LEU A 44 4.68 10.20 0.52
N GLN A 45 5.77 10.89 0.84
CA GLN A 45 6.34 10.79 2.19
C GLN A 45 5.41 11.37 3.23
N ARG A 46 4.70 12.44 2.90
CA ARG A 46 3.80 13.09 3.84
C ARG A 46 2.52 12.27 4.05
N SER A 47 2.05 11.63 3.00
CA SER A 47 0.72 11.00 3.01
C SER A 47 0.73 9.55 3.44
N VAL A 48 1.86 8.85 3.27
CA VAL A 48 1.95 7.44 3.59
C VAL A 48 2.81 7.26 4.82
N PRO A 49 2.23 6.74 5.92
CA PRO A 49 3.01 6.58 7.15
C PRO A 49 4.21 5.67 6.91
N GLY A 50 5.38 6.11 7.39
CA GLY A 50 6.58 5.30 7.33
C GLY A 50 7.27 5.24 5.98
N MET A 51 6.82 6.02 4.99
CA MET A 51 7.45 5.97 3.68
C MET A 51 8.75 6.77 3.67
N GLY A 52 9.86 6.08 3.38
CA GLY A 52 11.15 6.72 3.28
C GLY A 52 11.40 7.30 1.90
N MET A 53 12.50 8.03 1.80
CA MET A 53 12.86 8.71 0.56
C MET A 53 13.06 7.73 -0.60
N LYS A 54 13.77 6.63 -0.34
CA LYS A 54 14.07 5.69 -1.42
C LYS A 54 12.81 5.08 -1.99
N LYS A 55 11.89 4.67 -1.12
CA LYS A 55 10.65 4.07 -1.58
C LYS A 55 9.81 5.08 -2.36
N ALA A 56 9.75 6.32 -1.87
CA ALA A 56 9.00 7.36 -2.55
C ALA A 56 9.58 7.65 -3.92
N LEU A 57 10.91 7.68 -4.04
CA LEU A 57 11.56 7.88 -5.33
C LEU A 57 11.26 6.74 -6.28
N ASP A 58 11.32 5.49 -5.79
CA ASP A 58 11.06 4.34 -6.63
C ASP A 58 9.62 4.38 -7.18
N ILE A 59 8.67 4.72 -6.33
CA ILE A 59 7.27 4.81 -6.76
C ILE A 59 7.09 5.91 -7.80
N MET A 60 7.67 7.07 -7.52
CA MET A 60 7.58 8.20 -8.45
C MET A 60 8.16 7.84 -9.81
N MET A 61 9.34 7.21 -9.81
CA MET A 61 10.00 6.85 -11.06
C MET A 61 9.22 5.79 -11.82
N GLU A 62 8.66 4.82 -11.11
CA GLU A 62 7.85 3.80 -11.78
C GLU A 62 6.63 4.41 -12.44
N ALA A 63 5.93 5.29 -11.73
CA ALA A 63 4.76 5.96 -12.31
C ALA A 63 5.17 6.80 -13.52
N HIS A 64 6.31 7.48 -13.41
CA HIS A 64 6.79 8.32 -14.50
C HIS A 64 7.12 7.48 -15.74
N ASN A 65 7.76 6.34 -15.55
CA ASN A 65 8.26 5.54 -16.66
C ASN A 65 7.20 4.60 -17.25
N THR A 66 6.29 4.09 -16.42
CA THR A 66 5.33 3.08 -16.87
C THR A 66 3.89 3.57 -16.85
N GLY A 67 3.63 4.75 -16.33
CA GLY A 67 2.31 5.34 -16.28
C GLY A 67 1.59 5.14 -14.96
N ARG A 68 1.98 4.17 -14.16
CA ARG A 68 1.33 3.93 -12.88
C ARG A 68 2.25 3.15 -11.95
N ALA A 69 2.00 3.29 -10.65
CA ALA A 69 2.76 2.55 -9.64
C ALA A 69 1.89 2.32 -8.42
N VAL A 70 2.05 1.15 -7.81
CA VAL A 70 1.35 0.84 -6.56
C VAL A 70 2.08 1.54 -5.42
N VAL A 71 1.32 2.30 -4.65
CA VAL A 71 1.87 3.05 -3.52
C VAL A 71 1.90 2.20 -2.27
N ILE A 72 0.78 1.57 -1.94
CA ILE A 72 0.66 0.75 -0.75
C ILE A 72 -0.50 -0.22 -0.94
N VAL A 73 -0.36 -1.41 -0.34
CA VAL A 73 -1.44 -2.40 -0.31
C VAL A 73 -1.82 -2.59 1.15
N CYS A 74 -3.08 -2.36 1.47
CA CYS A 74 -3.53 -2.38 2.86
C CYS A 74 -5.05 -2.49 2.90
N PRO A 75 -5.64 -2.60 4.09
CA PRO A 75 -7.11 -2.66 4.19
C PRO A 75 -7.77 -1.41 3.62
N LEU A 76 -9.00 -1.58 3.16
CA LEU A 76 -9.71 -0.54 2.44
C LEU A 76 -9.74 0.81 3.16
N GLU A 77 -10.00 0.79 4.46
CA GLU A 77 -10.08 2.05 5.20
C GLU A 77 -8.79 2.85 5.10
N LEU A 78 -7.66 2.18 5.20
CA LEU A 78 -6.39 2.85 5.13
C LEU A 78 -6.08 3.29 3.70
N THR A 79 -6.46 2.49 2.71
CA THR A 79 -6.25 2.91 1.32
C THR A 79 -7.05 4.15 1.00
N GLU A 80 -8.28 4.24 1.52
CA GLU A 80 -9.09 5.43 1.29
C GLU A 80 -8.45 6.66 1.93
N LEU A 81 -7.92 6.50 3.13
CA LEU A 81 -7.25 7.61 3.81
C LEU A 81 -6.03 8.07 3.03
N VAL A 82 -5.19 7.13 2.61
CA VAL A 82 -3.99 7.47 1.86
C VAL A 82 -4.36 8.11 0.52
N ARG A 83 -5.32 7.53 -0.19
CA ARG A 83 -5.78 8.11 -1.44
C ARG A 83 -6.24 9.55 -1.25
N ASP A 84 -7.04 9.78 -0.23
CA ASP A 84 -7.58 11.11 -0.01
C ASP A 84 -6.48 12.12 0.30
N ARG A 85 -5.48 11.71 1.07
CA ARG A 85 -4.34 12.57 1.36
C ARG A 85 -3.55 12.89 0.11
N LEU A 86 -3.31 11.89 -0.72
CA LEU A 86 -2.57 12.12 -1.96
C LEU A 86 -3.36 13.00 -2.92
N GLN A 87 -4.66 12.76 -3.02
CA GLN A 87 -5.50 13.60 -3.86
C GLN A 87 -5.53 15.04 -3.36
N SER A 88 -5.51 15.24 -2.05
CA SER A 88 -5.47 16.59 -1.53
C SER A 88 -4.15 17.29 -1.81
N CYS A 89 -3.11 16.53 -2.13
CA CYS A 89 -1.83 17.08 -2.60
C CYS A 89 -1.85 17.36 -4.10
N GLY A 90 -2.93 17.03 -4.78
CA GLY A 90 -3.04 17.25 -6.22
C GLY A 90 -2.57 16.10 -7.07
N LEU A 91 -2.29 14.94 -6.46
CA LEU A 91 -1.84 13.78 -7.23
C LEU A 91 -3.03 12.99 -7.75
N THR A 92 -2.82 12.31 -8.87
CA THR A 92 -3.84 11.46 -9.47
C THR A 92 -3.68 10.05 -8.90
N THR A 93 -4.61 9.66 -8.02
CA THR A 93 -4.55 8.37 -7.37
C THR A 93 -5.90 7.67 -7.43
N THR A 94 -5.86 6.34 -7.47
CA THR A 94 -7.06 5.51 -7.47
C THR A 94 -6.85 4.35 -6.52
N ILE A 95 -7.94 3.61 -6.25
CA ILE A 95 -7.91 2.40 -5.45
C ILE A 95 -8.35 1.26 -6.34
N GLU A 96 -7.69 0.12 -6.20
CA GLU A 96 -8.10 -1.08 -6.91
C GLU A 96 -7.83 -2.29 -6.01
N PRO A 97 -8.45 -3.46 -6.28
CA PRO A 97 -8.16 -4.65 -5.48
C PRO A 97 -6.67 -4.96 -5.55
N GLY A 98 -6.11 -5.26 -4.38
CA GLY A 98 -4.69 -5.49 -4.26
C GLY A 98 -4.24 -6.91 -4.48
#